data_cc79a5657214545a4dffd30889d2254f
#
_entry.id   cc79a5657214545a4dffd30889d2254f
#
_cell.length_a   1.000
_cell.length_b   1.000
_cell.length_c   1.000
_cell.angle_alpha   90.00
_cell.angle_beta   90.00
_cell.angle_gamma   90.00
#
_symmetry.space_group_name_H-M   'P 1'
#
loop_
_entity.id
_entity.type
_entity.pdbx_description
1 polymer ?
#
loop_
_entity_poly.entity_id
_entity_poly.type
_entity_poly.pdbx_seq_one_letter_code
_entity_poly.pdbx_strand_id
1 'polypeptide(L)'
;MASKNIVCPVCGASCDDIQVELSGDRIAVKNACKMGNAKFQEIVSSHRIRQPLIRENGAVAVRPAQWEEAIERTAEILAAAKRPLIFMGSETSCEAMEVGLHLAEFLGAVADSNSTVCHGPTAMGIQEAGRVGATAGQSKSRSDLAVYWGTNPLESMPRHMSRYAVYPRGHWTRRGRFDRTVIAVDPRKSITAENSDLHIQLRPNTDYELLSALLTLLHGKRPHPSVEEVTGVSLSQMEEMLELMKGCKFGSIYVGLGIASSYGKHRNAEAAFNLVKELNTHTKFVIGALRGHCNVAGFNQI
;
A
#
# COMPACT_ATOMS: atom_id res chain seq x y z
N MET A 1 -14.61 12.45 26.70
CA MET A 1 -15.11 12.74 25.33
C MET A 1 -15.07 11.45 24.54
N ALA A 2 -16.16 11.09 23.89
CA ALA A 2 -16.24 9.91 23.03
C ALA A 2 -16.40 10.35 21.56
N SER A 3 -15.65 9.75 20.66
CA SER A 3 -15.75 9.97 19.21
C SER A 3 -15.89 8.65 18.48
N LYS A 4 -16.76 8.59 17.49
CA LYS A 4 -17.07 7.39 16.70
C LYS A 4 -16.75 7.62 15.22
N ASN A 5 -16.48 6.53 14.50
CA ASN A 5 -16.19 6.57 13.07
C ASN A 5 -14.94 7.41 12.72
N ILE A 6 -13.91 7.29 13.54
CA ILE A 6 -12.61 7.89 13.28
C ILE A 6 -11.86 7.02 12.28
N VAL A 7 -11.20 7.66 11.32
CA VAL A 7 -10.30 6.97 10.39
C VAL A 7 -8.97 6.69 11.07
N CYS A 8 -8.50 5.45 10.99
CA CYS A 8 -7.22 5.03 11.51
C CYS A 8 -6.06 5.53 10.61
N PRO A 9 -5.10 6.29 11.15
CA PRO A 9 -4.01 6.88 10.37
C PRO A 9 -2.75 6.00 10.27
N VAL A 10 -2.85 4.69 10.53
CA VAL A 10 -1.65 3.84 10.61
C VAL A 10 -1.24 3.28 9.26
N CYS A 11 -2.15 2.64 8.54
CA CYS A 11 -1.83 1.98 7.28
C CYS A 11 -2.87 2.29 6.20
N GLY A 12 -2.56 1.94 4.96
CA GLY A 12 -3.44 2.18 3.81
C GLY A 12 -4.78 1.46 3.83
N ALA A 13 -5.07 0.63 4.84
CA ALA A 13 -6.42 0.11 5.05
C ALA A 13 -7.41 1.19 5.52
N SER A 14 -6.92 2.29 6.13
CA SER A 14 -7.69 3.47 6.53
C SER A 14 -9.06 3.11 7.16
N CYS A 15 -9.02 2.21 8.16
CA CYS A 15 -10.24 1.73 8.81
C CYS A 15 -11.05 2.89 9.39
N ASP A 16 -12.31 3.05 8.99
CA ASP A 16 -13.18 4.19 9.28
C ASP A 16 -14.24 3.91 10.36
N ASP A 17 -14.10 2.79 11.08
CA ASP A 17 -15.03 2.34 12.12
C ASP A 17 -14.43 2.38 13.53
N ILE A 18 -13.34 3.11 13.69
CA ILE A 18 -12.65 3.20 14.99
C ILE A 18 -13.46 4.09 15.94
N GLN A 19 -13.57 3.65 17.18
CA GLN A 19 -14.18 4.42 18.25
C GLN A 19 -13.13 4.72 19.31
N VAL A 20 -13.04 5.97 19.71
CA VAL A 20 -12.09 6.45 20.71
C VAL A 20 -12.82 7.16 21.83
N GLU A 21 -12.55 6.78 23.06
CA GLU A 21 -13.03 7.44 24.28
C GLU A 21 -11.85 7.99 25.04
N LEU A 22 -11.88 9.28 25.35
CA LEU A 22 -10.87 9.97 26.14
C LEU A 22 -11.43 10.29 27.53
N SER A 23 -10.74 9.85 28.57
CA SER A 23 -11.08 10.15 29.97
C SER A 23 -9.80 10.50 30.74
N GLY A 24 -9.54 11.81 30.90
CA GLY A 24 -8.25 12.30 31.35
C GLY A 24 -7.13 11.86 30.40
N ASP A 25 -6.09 11.25 30.94
CA ASP A 25 -4.97 10.71 30.15
C ASP A 25 -5.17 9.24 29.68
N ARG A 26 -6.38 8.72 29.87
CA ARG A 26 -6.70 7.34 29.40
C ARG A 26 -7.43 7.39 28.08
N ILE A 27 -6.93 6.57 27.14
CA ILE A 27 -7.55 6.35 25.84
C ILE A 27 -8.08 4.92 25.77
N ALA A 28 -9.38 4.76 25.53
CA ALA A 28 -10.00 3.48 25.18
C ALA A 28 -10.31 3.48 23.69
N VAL A 29 -9.87 2.43 22.98
CA VAL A 29 -10.03 2.28 21.53
C VAL A 29 -10.77 1.00 21.22
N LYS A 30 -11.85 1.09 20.44
CA LYS A 30 -12.60 -0.07 19.94
C LYS A 30 -12.45 -0.19 18.42
N ASN A 31 -12.56 -1.41 17.91
CA ASN A 31 -12.48 -1.75 16.48
C ASN A 31 -11.10 -1.51 15.84
N ALA A 32 -10.06 -1.17 16.62
CA ALA A 32 -8.70 -1.08 16.10
C ALA A 32 -8.00 -2.45 16.13
N CYS A 33 -7.09 -2.69 15.18
CA CYS A 33 -6.12 -3.77 15.29
C CYS A 33 -5.04 -3.41 16.32
N LYS A 34 -4.15 -4.35 16.65
CA LYS A 34 -3.07 -4.13 17.61
C LYS A 34 -2.21 -2.89 17.27
N MET A 35 -1.84 -2.72 15.98
CA MET A 35 -1.06 -1.58 15.51
C MET A 35 -1.83 -0.26 15.68
N GLY A 36 -3.11 -0.23 15.26
CA GLY A 36 -3.96 0.94 15.40
C GLY A 36 -4.17 1.33 16.87
N ASN A 37 -4.45 0.34 17.72
CA ASN A 37 -4.61 0.59 19.15
C ASN A 37 -3.32 1.20 19.76
N ALA A 38 -2.15 0.62 19.49
CA ALA A 38 -0.88 1.16 19.96
C ALA A 38 -0.66 2.61 19.53
N LYS A 39 -0.95 2.93 18.26
CA LYS A 39 -0.79 4.28 17.72
C LYS A 39 -1.70 5.32 18.42
N PHE A 40 -2.95 4.95 18.69
CA PHE A 40 -3.85 5.83 19.43
C PHE A 40 -3.38 6.04 20.90
N GLN A 41 -2.79 5.03 21.55
CA GLN A 41 -2.24 5.17 22.89
C GLN A 41 -1.04 6.14 22.93
N GLU A 42 -0.26 6.23 21.85
CA GLU A 42 0.88 7.15 21.78
C GLU A 42 0.50 8.64 21.82
N ILE A 43 -0.77 8.99 21.60
CA ILE A 43 -1.23 10.39 21.62
C ILE A 43 -0.96 11.03 23.00
N VAL A 44 -1.09 10.25 24.07
CA VAL A 44 -0.85 10.71 25.46
C VAL A 44 0.52 10.32 25.99
N SER A 45 1.38 9.72 25.16
CA SER A 45 2.73 9.30 25.53
C SER A 45 3.61 10.48 25.94
N SER A 46 4.46 10.27 26.92
CA SER A 46 5.52 11.23 27.30
C SER A 46 6.59 11.44 26.22
N HIS A 47 6.70 10.50 25.27
CA HIS A 47 7.61 10.60 24.12
C HIS A 47 7.10 11.51 23.00
N ARG A 48 5.83 11.94 23.07
CA ARG A 48 5.26 12.84 22.08
C ARG A 48 5.87 14.23 22.20
N ILE A 49 6.42 14.75 21.09
CA ILE A 49 6.86 16.13 20.97
C ILE A 49 5.61 17.03 20.99
N ARG A 50 5.51 17.93 21.99
CA ARG A 50 4.35 18.81 22.21
C ARG A 50 4.61 20.28 21.90
N GLN A 51 5.88 20.64 21.65
CA GLN A 51 6.33 22.00 21.36
C GLN A 51 7.54 21.95 20.44
N PRO A 52 7.83 23.03 19.70
CA PRO A 52 9.03 23.09 18.88
C PRO A 52 10.31 22.87 19.68
N LEU A 53 11.29 22.23 19.05
CA LEU A 53 12.60 21.98 19.61
C LEU A 53 13.67 22.54 18.69
N ILE A 54 14.61 23.32 19.22
CA ILE A 54 15.74 23.86 18.47
C ILE A 54 17.04 23.22 18.96
N ARG A 55 17.90 22.86 18.01
CA ARG A 55 19.28 22.46 18.26
C ARG A 55 20.20 23.62 17.94
N GLU A 56 20.94 24.09 18.90
CA GLU A 56 21.98 25.09 18.67
C GLU A 56 23.16 24.46 17.89
N ASN A 57 23.83 25.26 17.08
CA ASN A 57 24.96 24.81 16.26
C ASN A 57 26.03 24.13 17.14
N GLY A 58 26.39 22.90 16.77
CA GLY A 58 27.39 22.11 17.51
C GLY A 58 26.89 21.42 18.78
N ALA A 59 25.67 21.70 19.24
CA ALA A 59 25.10 21.03 20.41
C ALA A 59 24.55 19.64 20.08
N VAL A 60 24.69 18.69 20.99
CA VAL A 60 24.02 17.37 20.94
C VAL A 60 22.58 17.46 21.43
N ALA A 61 22.33 18.27 22.46
CA ALA A 61 21.01 18.45 23.06
C ALA A 61 20.14 19.43 22.28
N VAL A 62 18.82 19.23 22.34
CA VAL A 62 17.80 20.14 21.85
C VAL A 62 17.17 20.89 23.05
N ARG A 63 16.71 22.11 22.81
CA ARG A 63 15.94 22.89 23.79
C ARG A 63 14.53 23.18 23.27
N PRO A 64 13.55 23.33 24.14
CA PRO A 64 12.24 23.86 23.82
C PRO A 64 12.31 25.28 23.24
N ALA A 65 11.42 25.59 22.29
CA ALA A 65 11.30 26.90 21.67
C ALA A 65 9.82 27.29 21.49
N GLN A 66 9.55 28.58 21.32
CA GLN A 66 8.23 29.05 20.87
C GLN A 66 8.10 28.86 19.36
N TRP A 67 6.86 28.85 18.87
CA TRP A 67 6.58 28.64 17.44
C TRP A 67 7.20 29.72 16.56
N GLU A 68 7.11 30.96 16.99
CA GLU A 68 7.66 32.12 16.27
C GLU A 68 9.18 31.98 16.05
N GLU A 69 9.90 31.66 17.13
CA GLU A 69 11.35 31.40 17.08
C GLU A 69 11.70 30.23 16.17
N ALA A 70 10.96 29.14 16.24
CA ALA A 70 11.20 27.96 15.43
C ALA A 70 10.94 28.22 13.94
N ILE A 71 9.91 28.97 13.61
CA ILE A 71 9.57 29.37 12.24
C ILE A 71 10.65 30.30 11.67
N GLU A 72 11.03 31.33 12.42
CA GLU A 72 12.09 32.27 12.00
C GLU A 72 13.41 31.53 11.73
N ARG A 73 13.82 30.68 12.66
CA ARG A 73 15.03 29.88 12.52
C ARG A 73 14.96 28.92 11.32
N THR A 74 13.82 28.33 11.05
CA THR A 74 13.60 27.48 9.87
C THR A 74 13.71 28.29 8.58
N ALA A 75 13.13 29.48 8.55
CA ALA A 75 13.19 30.37 7.39
C ALA A 75 14.64 30.80 7.09
N GLU A 76 15.41 31.17 8.12
CA GLU A 76 16.84 31.50 7.97
C GLU A 76 17.65 30.34 7.37
N ILE A 77 17.45 29.13 7.88
CA ILE A 77 18.15 27.91 7.40
C ILE A 77 17.80 27.65 5.94
N LEU A 78 16.51 27.71 5.58
CA LEU A 78 16.05 27.46 4.23
C LEU A 78 16.53 28.53 3.24
N ALA A 79 16.51 29.82 3.65
CA ALA A 79 16.98 30.91 2.82
C ALA A 79 18.51 30.87 2.56
N ALA A 80 19.28 30.36 3.51
CA ALA A 80 20.73 30.19 3.37
C ALA A 80 21.13 28.90 2.64
N ALA A 81 20.19 27.95 2.46
CA ALA A 81 20.49 26.64 1.89
C ALA A 81 20.71 26.73 0.38
N LYS A 82 21.79 26.12 -0.11
CA LYS A 82 22.08 26.02 -1.56
C LYS A 82 21.27 24.96 -2.29
N ARG A 83 20.90 23.90 -1.60
CA ARG A 83 20.14 22.75 -2.12
C ARG A 83 19.17 22.24 -1.03
N PRO A 84 18.11 22.98 -0.76
CA PRO A 84 17.14 22.54 0.24
C PRO A 84 16.37 21.31 -0.23
N LEU A 85 15.97 20.46 0.71
CA LEU A 85 15.10 19.30 0.51
C LEU A 85 13.85 19.47 1.37
N ILE A 86 12.70 19.43 0.75
CA ILE A 86 11.41 19.36 1.43
C ILE A 86 10.93 17.92 1.35
N PHE A 87 11.01 17.19 2.46
CA PHE A 87 10.57 15.80 2.54
C PHE A 87 9.22 15.70 3.24
N MET A 88 8.23 15.11 2.54
CA MET A 88 6.88 14.97 3.04
C MET A 88 6.58 13.52 3.41
N GLY A 89 6.33 13.28 4.69
CA GLY A 89 6.00 11.96 5.20
C GLY A 89 4.62 11.49 4.75
N SER A 90 4.48 10.21 4.48
CA SER A 90 3.22 9.60 4.00
C SER A 90 2.10 9.49 5.05
N GLU A 91 2.30 10.06 6.23
CA GLU A 91 1.26 10.25 7.27
C GLU A 91 0.84 11.74 7.40
N THR A 92 1.36 12.59 6.51
CA THR A 92 1.00 14.01 6.40
C THR A 92 -0.33 14.17 5.66
N SER A 93 -1.13 15.18 5.97
CA SER A 93 -2.36 15.47 5.24
C SER A 93 -2.06 16.01 3.83
N CYS A 94 -3.01 15.86 2.91
CA CYS A 94 -2.86 16.37 1.53
C CYS A 94 -2.64 17.87 1.50
N GLU A 95 -3.36 18.62 2.33
CA GLU A 95 -3.25 20.09 2.42
C GLU A 95 -1.84 20.53 2.87
N ALA A 96 -1.25 19.82 3.84
CA ALA A 96 0.11 20.11 4.28
C ALA A 96 1.16 19.72 3.24
N MET A 97 0.92 18.65 2.47
CA MET A 97 1.78 18.24 1.35
C MET A 97 1.74 19.28 0.23
N GLU A 98 0.57 19.79 -0.13
CA GLU A 98 0.38 20.85 -1.12
C GLU A 98 1.18 22.11 -0.75
N VAL A 99 1.05 22.56 0.50
CA VAL A 99 1.84 23.69 1.01
C VAL A 99 3.34 23.39 0.97
N GLY A 100 3.74 22.15 1.28
CA GLY A 100 5.13 21.69 1.18
C GLY A 100 5.69 21.74 -0.24
N LEU A 101 4.88 21.38 -1.25
CA LEU A 101 5.24 21.49 -2.67
C LEU A 101 5.39 22.95 -3.11
N HIS A 102 4.44 23.82 -2.75
CA HIS A 102 4.54 25.25 -3.03
C HIS A 102 5.79 25.88 -2.38
N LEU A 103 6.12 25.46 -1.14
CA LEU A 103 7.34 25.89 -0.49
C LEU A 103 8.59 25.40 -1.24
N ALA A 104 8.57 24.16 -1.73
CA ALA A 104 9.69 23.60 -2.52
C ALA A 104 9.87 24.38 -3.84
N GLU A 105 8.79 24.70 -4.55
CA GLU A 105 8.83 25.53 -5.76
C GLU A 105 9.37 26.92 -5.47
N PHE A 106 8.88 27.58 -4.41
CA PHE A 106 9.33 28.92 -4.02
C PHE A 106 10.82 28.97 -3.70
N LEU A 107 11.37 27.93 -3.09
CA LEU A 107 12.78 27.85 -2.69
C LEU A 107 13.69 27.28 -3.79
N GLY A 108 13.15 26.77 -4.89
CA GLY A 108 13.92 25.95 -5.85
C GLY A 108 14.46 24.68 -5.20
N ALA A 109 13.72 24.11 -4.26
CA ALA A 109 14.08 22.93 -3.48
C ALA A 109 13.76 21.63 -4.21
N VAL A 110 14.41 20.53 -3.80
CA VAL A 110 13.96 19.17 -4.15
C VAL A 110 12.79 18.79 -3.25
N ALA A 111 11.69 18.31 -3.85
CA ALA A 111 10.58 17.71 -3.13
C ALA A 111 10.67 16.19 -3.20
N ASP A 112 10.52 15.49 -2.08
CA ASP A 112 10.53 14.03 -2.03
C ASP A 112 9.60 13.49 -0.93
N SER A 113 9.30 12.20 -1.00
CA SER A 113 8.46 11.53 -0.01
C SER A 113 8.81 10.05 0.16
N ASN A 114 8.16 9.39 1.12
CA ASN A 114 8.24 7.93 1.29
C ASN A 114 7.86 7.15 0.02
N SER A 115 7.13 7.75 -0.92
CA SER A 115 6.70 7.09 -2.15
C SER A 115 7.88 6.62 -2.99
N THR A 116 8.98 7.38 -3.03
CA THR A 116 10.19 7.07 -3.80
C THR A 116 10.75 5.68 -3.47
N VAL A 117 10.79 5.30 -2.19
CA VAL A 117 11.30 4.00 -1.74
C VAL A 117 10.20 2.97 -1.51
N CYS A 118 8.95 3.31 -1.77
CA CYS A 118 7.79 2.46 -1.49
C CYS A 118 7.02 2.15 -2.79
N HIS A 119 6.01 2.93 -3.08
CA HIS A 119 5.11 2.73 -4.22
C HIS A 119 5.29 3.73 -5.37
N GLY A 120 6.39 4.48 -5.43
CA GLY A 120 6.77 5.27 -6.59
C GLY A 120 6.79 4.44 -7.88
N PRO A 121 7.40 3.23 -7.88
CA PRO A 121 7.34 2.35 -9.05
C PRO A 121 5.93 1.98 -9.49
N THR A 122 4.97 1.78 -8.56
CA THR A 122 3.58 1.54 -8.96
C THR A 122 2.91 2.79 -9.53
N ALA A 123 3.27 3.99 -9.07
CA ALA A 123 2.79 5.24 -9.65
C ALA A 123 3.31 5.42 -11.08
N MET A 124 4.58 5.15 -11.33
CA MET A 124 5.17 5.16 -12.67
C MET A 124 4.49 4.15 -13.60
N GLY A 125 4.26 2.91 -13.13
CA GLY A 125 3.53 1.90 -13.90
C GLY A 125 2.09 2.31 -14.22
N ILE A 126 1.42 3.09 -13.34
CA ILE A 126 0.10 3.67 -13.63
C ILE A 126 0.18 4.71 -14.73
N GLN A 127 1.22 5.55 -14.75
CA GLN A 127 1.43 6.54 -15.81
C GLN A 127 1.64 5.89 -17.17
N GLU A 128 2.35 4.76 -17.23
CA GLU A 128 2.63 4.02 -18.46
C GLU A 128 1.40 3.24 -18.97
N ALA A 129 0.77 2.44 -18.10
CA ALA A 129 -0.25 1.48 -18.50
C ALA A 129 -1.69 1.90 -18.18
N GLY A 130 -1.88 2.88 -17.30
CA GLY A 130 -3.18 3.15 -16.68
C GLY A 130 -3.55 2.07 -15.65
N ARG A 131 -4.63 2.29 -14.90
CA ARG A 131 -5.08 1.35 -13.86
C ARG A 131 -6.58 1.12 -13.92
N VAL A 132 -6.98 -0.15 -13.95
CA VAL A 132 -8.36 -0.57 -13.71
C VAL A 132 -8.53 -0.72 -12.19
N GLY A 133 -9.01 0.32 -11.52
CA GLY A 133 -9.15 0.35 -10.06
C GLY A 133 -10.58 0.12 -9.59
N ALA A 134 -10.72 -0.16 -8.29
CA ALA A 134 -12.00 -0.22 -7.59
C ALA A 134 -11.88 0.35 -6.19
N THR A 135 -13.00 0.76 -5.61
CA THR A 135 -13.05 1.09 -4.18
C THR A 135 -12.98 -0.18 -3.34
N ALA A 136 -12.54 -0.05 -2.08
CA ALA A 136 -12.56 -1.16 -1.13
C ALA A 136 -13.99 -1.73 -0.94
N GLY A 137 -15.01 -0.88 -1.03
CA GLY A 137 -16.42 -1.29 -0.98
C GLY A 137 -16.85 -2.14 -2.17
N GLN A 138 -16.39 -1.81 -3.38
CA GLN A 138 -16.64 -2.61 -4.58
C GLN A 138 -15.99 -3.99 -4.50
N SER A 139 -14.70 -4.04 -4.11
CA SER A 139 -13.99 -5.32 -3.91
C SER A 139 -14.67 -6.16 -2.82
N LYS A 140 -14.97 -5.58 -1.66
CA LYS A 140 -15.71 -6.25 -0.57
C LYS A 140 -17.01 -6.86 -1.05
N SER A 141 -17.77 -6.12 -1.87
CA SER A 141 -19.13 -6.50 -2.26
C SER A 141 -19.16 -7.55 -3.38
N ARG A 142 -18.15 -7.59 -4.25
CA ARG A 142 -18.24 -8.34 -5.52
C ARG A 142 -17.10 -9.32 -5.75
N SER A 143 -15.90 -9.08 -5.21
CA SER A 143 -14.72 -9.90 -5.50
C SER A 143 -14.89 -11.32 -4.97
N ASP A 144 -14.87 -12.29 -5.86
CA ASP A 144 -14.87 -13.74 -5.56
C ASP A 144 -13.48 -14.37 -5.75
N LEU A 145 -12.53 -13.60 -6.31
CA LEU A 145 -11.11 -13.96 -6.35
C LEU A 145 -10.26 -12.81 -5.82
N ALA A 146 -9.37 -13.09 -4.88
CA ALA A 146 -8.37 -12.16 -4.36
C ALA A 146 -6.96 -12.69 -4.58
N VAL A 147 -6.14 -11.96 -5.32
CA VAL A 147 -4.72 -12.30 -5.55
C VAL A 147 -3.86 -11.32 -4.77
N TYR A 148 -3.04 -11.81 -3.86
CA TYR A 148 -2.06 -11.04 -3.10
C TYR A 148 -0.67 -11.26 -3.68
N TRP A 149 -0.11 -10.25 -4.33
CA TRP A 149 1.17 -10.34 -5.01
C TRP A 149 2.23 -9.47 -4.33
N GLY A 150 3.26 -10.11 -3.79
CA GLY A 150 4.36 -9.43 -3.09
C GLY A 150 3.89 -8.63 -1.88
N THR A 151 2.86 -9.13 -1.17
CA THR A 151 2.27 -8.48 0.01
C THR A 151 1.77 -9.49 1.03
N ASN A 152 1.96 -9.16 2.32
CA ASN A 152 1.48 -9.96 3.45
C ASN A 152 0.52 -9.15 4.33
N PRO A 153 -0.74 -8.94 3.88
CA PRO A 153 -1.68 -8.07 4.59
C PRO A 153 -2.07 -8.57 5.99
N LEU A 154 -1.98 -9.86 6.29
CA LEU A 154 -2.27 -10.34 7.64
C LEU A 154 -1.28 -9.78 8.69
N GLU A 155 -0.06 -9.44 8.28
CA GLU A 155 0.90 -8.75 9.13
C GLU A 155 0.89 -7.23 8.93
N SER A 156 0.95 -6.76 7.68
CA SER A 156 1.13 -5.33 7.37
C SER A 156 -0.15 -4.50 7.47
N MET A 157 -1.32 -5.12 7.25
CA MET A 157 -2.64 -4.48 7.27
C MET A 157 -3.69 -5.42 7.89
N PRO A 158 -3.61 -5.73 9.20
CA PRO A 158 -4.33 -6.87 9.81
C PRO A 158 -5.84 -6.89 9.58
N ARG A 159 -6.47 -5.73 9.33
CA ARG A 159 -7.91 -5.66 9.05
C ARG A 159 -8.27 -5.62 7.56
N HIS A 160 -7.29 -5.62 6.63
CA HIS A 160 -7.61 -5.57 5.20
C HIS A 160 -8.44 -6.78 4.76
N MET A 161 -7.97 -8.00 5.03
CA MET A 161 -8.69 -9.22 4.62
C MET A 161 -10.02 -9.38 5.34
N SER A 162 -10.07 -9.04 6.64
CA SER A 162 -11.29 -9.19 7.46
C SER A 162 -12.34 -8.11 7.20
N ARG A 163 -11.95 -6.94 6.67
CA ARG A 163 -12.85 -5.82 6.49
C ARG A 163 -13.23 -5.56 5.03
N TYR A 164 -12.30 -5.74 4.09
CA TYR A 164 -12.47 -5.25 2.73
C TYR A 164 -12.34 -6.31 1.63
N ALA A 165 -11.72 -7.47 1.88
CA ALA A 165 -11.39 -8.37 0.79
C ALA A 165 -11.93 -9.79 0.95
N VAL A 166 -11.46 -10.55 1.93
CA VAL A 166 -11.62 -12.01 1.94
C VAL A 166 -12.78 -12.50 2.82
N TYR A 167 -12.86 -12.02 4.06
CA TYR A 167 -13.81 -12.56 5.04
C TYR A 167 -15.21 -11.90 5.03
N PRO A 168 -15.41 -10.63 4.64
CA PRO A 168 -16.71 -10.01 4.75
C PRO A 168 -17.73 -10.62 3.79
N ARG A 169 -18.98 -10.63 4.21
CA ARG A 169 -20.09 -10.91 3.30
C ARG A 169 -20.28 -9.78 2.32
N GLY A 170 -20.53 -10.10 1.05
CA GLY A 170 -20.77 -9.15 -0.04
C GLY A 170 -22.01 -9.50 -0.83
N HIS A 171 -22.34 -8.65 -1.81
CA HIS A 171 -23.51 -8.87 -2.67
C HIS A 171 -23.38 -10.17 -3.49
N TRP A 172 -22.20 -10.46 -4.04
CA TRP A 172 -21.92 -11.67 -4.81
C TRP A 172 -21.27 -12.78 -3.99
N THR A 173 -20.86 -12.49 -2.77
CA THR A 173 -20.12 -13.39 -1.87
C THR A 173 -20.82 -13.48 -0.52
N ARG A 174 -22.05 -14.00 -0.54
CA ARG A 174 -22.97 -13.99 0.62
C ARG A 174 -22.46 -14.82 1.80
N ARG A 175 -21.64 -15.84 1.54
CA ARG A 175 -21.01 -16.69 2.57
C ARG A 175 -19.62 -16.20 2.98
N GLY A 176 -19.21 -15.01 2.50
CA GLY A 176 -17.91 -14.42 2.82
C GLY A 176 -16.75 -15.23 2.25
N ARG A 177 -15.83 -15.70 3.11
CA ARG A 177 -14.65 -16.48 2.72
C ARG A 177 -14.97 -17.72 1.87
N PHE A 178 -16.08 -18.38 2.14
CA PHE A 178 -16.49 -19.61 1.45
C PHE A 178 -16.94 -19.38 -0.02
N ASP A 179 -17.16 -18.14 -0.42
CA ASP A 179 -17.46 -17.79 -1.81
C ASP A 179 -16.25 -17.15 -2.50
N ARG A 180 -15.04 -17.23 -1.91
CA ARG A 180 -13.85 -16.58 -2.43
C ARG A 180 -12.67 -17.53 -2.54
N THR A 181 -11.99 -17.45 -3.66
CA THR A 181 -10.67 -18.03 -3.86
C THR A 181 -9.61 -16.99 -3.53
N VAL A 182 -8.56 -17.40 -2.83
CA VAL A 182 -7.43 -16.54 -2.45
C VAL A 182 -6.15 -17.13 -3.00
N ILE A 183 -5.42 -16.34 -3.78
CA ILE A 183 -4.10 -16.71 -4.32
C ILE A 183 -3.07 -15.80 -3.68
N ALA A 184 -1.96 -16.36 -3.20
CA ALA A 184 -0.78 -15.62 -2.78
C ALA A 184 0.37 -15.88 -3.75
N VAL A 185 0.99 -14.81 -4.24
CA VAL A 185 2.22 -14.86 -5.04
C VAL A 185 3.33 -14.19 -4.23
N ASP A 186 4.19 -14.98 -3.62
CA ASP A 186 5.21 -14.50 -2.70
C ASP A 186 6.38 -15.51 -2.66
N PRO A 187 7.64 -15.06 -2.66
CA PRO A 187 8.79 -15.96 -2.54
C PRO A 187 8.84 -16.68 -1.19
N ARG A 188 8.14 -16.19 -0.17
CA ARG A 188 8.06 -16.80 1.16
C ARG A 188 6.68 -17.38 1.38
N LYS A 189 6.61 -18.49 2.10
CA LYS A 189 5.35 -18.97 2.66
C LYS A 189 4.96 -18.11 3.87
N SER A 190 4.48 -16.90 3.57
CA SER A 190 4.02 -15.95 4.58
C SER A 190 2.70 -16.41 5.22
N ILE A 191 2.30 -15.80 6.36
CA ILE A 191 1.01 -16.10 6.99
C ILE A 191 -0.18 -15.84 6.05
N THR A 192 -0.07 -14.91 5.11
CA THR A 192 -1.07 -14.71 4.06
C THR A 192 -1.09 -15.90 3.09
N ALA A 193 0.08 -16.40 2.68
CA ALA A 193 0.19 -17.57 1.82
C ALA A 193 -0.35 -18.84 2.51
N GLU A 194 -0.11 -19.01 3.80
CA GLU A 194 -0.66 -20.13 4.60
C GLU A 194 -2.20 -20.11 4.69
N ASN A 195 -2.81 -18.92 4.57
CA ASN A 195 -4.26 -18.72 4.59
C ASN A 195 -4.88 -18.55 3.18
N SER A 196 -4.12 -18.83 2.13
CA SER A 196 -4.56 -18.82 0.74
C SER A 196 -4.92 -20.21 0.25
N ASP A 197 -5.76 -20.29 -0.78
CA ASP A 197 -6.13 -21.56 -1.42
C ASP A 197 -5.03 -22.04 -2.37
N LEU A 198 -4.29 -21.10 -2.97
CA LEU A 198 -3.15 -21.38 -3.83
C LEU A 198 -1.97 -20.46 -3.47
N HIS A 199 -0.80 -21.04 -3.29
CA HIS A 199 0.45 -20.30 -3.11
C HIS A 199 1.37 -20.52 -4.31
N ILE A 200 1.65 -19.47 -5.05
CA ILE A 200 2.64 -19.43 -6.12
C ILE A 200 3.94 -18.92 -5.53
N GLN A 201 4.85 -19.83 -5.26
CA GLN A 201 6.16 -19.50 -4.69
C GLN A 201 7.17 -19.22 -5.81
N LEU A 202 7.27 -17.95 -6.21
CA LEU A 202 8.22 -17.53 -7.22
C LEU A 202 9.61 -17.30 -6.63
N ARG A 203 10.66 -17.40 -7.44
CA ARG A 203 12.00 -16.94 -7.04
C ARG A 203 12.01 -15.42 -6.85
N PRO A 204 12.75 -14.88 -5.87
CA PRO A 204 12.89 -13.44 -5.70
C PRO A 204 13.34 -12.74 -6.99
N ASN A 205 12.75 -11.56 -7.26
CA ASN A 205 13.08 -10.72 -8.43
C ASN A 205 12.71 -11.28 -9.81
N THR A 206 11.76 -12.21 -9.88
CA THR A 206 11.27 -12.79 -11.15
C THR A 206 9.80 -12.48 -11.41
N ASP A 207 9.29 -11.42 -10.83
CA ASP A 207 7.90 -10.98 -10.97
C ASP A 207 7.57 -10.63 -12.42
N TYR A 208 8.49 -9.94 -13.12
CA TYR A 208 8.29 -9.54 -14.51
C TYR A 208 8.16 -10.73 -15.44
N GLU A 209 9.00 -11.74 -15.27
CA GLU A 209 9.00 -12.95 -16.06
C GLU A 209 7.71 -13.75 -15.84
N LEU A 210 7.25 -13.88 -14.59
CA LEU A 210 5.99 -14.55 -14.30
C LEU A 210 4.79 -13.79 -14.88
N LEU A 211 4.73 -12.46 -14.74
CA LEU A 211 3.68 -11.62 -15.32
C LEU A 211 3.67 -11.72 -16.84
N SER A 212 4.84 -11.71 -17.49
CA SER A 212 4.99 -11.82 -18.92
C SER A 212 4.55 -13.21 -19.43
N ALA A 213 4.84 -14.26 -18.67
CA ALA A 213 4.39 -15.62 -18.96
C ALA A 213 2.85 -15.73 -18.89
N LEU A 214 2.25 -15.17 -17.85
CA LEU A 214 0.78 -15.15 -17.71
C LEU A 214 0.11 -14.36 -18.84
N LEU A 215 0.67 -13.22 -19.26
CA LEU A 215 0.20 -12.47 -20.42
C LEU A 215 0.32 -13.28 -21.72
N THR A 216 1.43 -13.99 -21.89
CA THR A 216 1.67 -14.86 -23.06
C THR A 216 0.64 -15.99 -23.13
N LEU A 217 0.37 -16.64 -21.99
CA LEU A 217 -0.65 -17.68 -21.88
C LEU A 217 -2.06 -17.13 -22.11
N LEU A 218 -2.35 -15.94 -21.60
CA LEU A 218 -3.65 -15.28 -21.78
C LEU A 218 -3.94 -15.01 -23.26
N HIS A 219 -2.92 -14.73 -24.06
CA HIS A 219 -3.00 -14.59 -25.51
C HIS A 219 -2.99 -15.93 -26.27
N GLY A 220 -3.13 -17.07 -25.59
CA GLY A 220 -3.16 -18.40 -26.19
C GLY A 220 -1.81 -18.88 -26.74
N LYS A 221 -0.71 -18.24 -26.32
CA LYS A 221 0.65 -18.60 -26.73
C LYS A 221 1.37 -19.32 -25.59
N ARG A 222 2.33 -20.17 -25.94
CA ARG A 222 3.16 -20.84 -24.94
C ARG A 222 4.38 -19.99 -24.61
N PRO A 223 4.66 -19.71 -23.31
CA PRO A 223 5.87 -19.00 -22.92
C PRO A 223 7.13 -19.86 -23.20
N HIS A 224 8.28 -19.21 -23.26
CA HIS A 224 9.55 -19.93 -23.44
C HIS A 224 9.79 -20.91 -22.29
N PRO A 225 10.25 -22.15 -22.53
CA PRO A 225 10.43 -23.17 -21.50
C PRO A 225 11.33 -22.75 -20.34
N SER A 226 12.31 -21.87 -20.55
CA SER A 226 13.19 -21.36 -19.50
C SER A 226 12.44 -20.56 -18.41
N VAL A 227 11.19 -20.16 -18.61
CA VAL A 227 10.44 -19.41 -17.62
C VAL A 227 10.23 -20.20 -16.33
N GLU A 228 10.06 -21.53 -16.41
CA GLU A 228 9.91 -22.38 -15.24
C GLU A 228 11.23 -22.42 -14.42
N GLU A 229 12.36 -22.53 -15.10
CA GLU A 229 13.66 -22.46 -14.44
C GLU A 229 13.91 -21.08 -13.83
N VAL A 230 13.61 -19.99 -14.54
CA VAL A 230 13.85 -18.62 -14.08
C VAL A 230 12.97 -18.29 -12.88
N THR A 231 11.67 -18.55 -12.99
CA THR A 231 10.69 -18.15 -11.95
C THR A 231 10.59 -19.15 -10.80
N GLY A 232 10.95 -20.40 -11.02
CA GLY A 232 10.70 -21.50 -10.10
C GLY A 232 9.24 -21.95 -10.06
N VAL A 233 8.39 -21.42 -10.94
CA VAL A 233 6.97 -21.74 -11.05
C VAL A 233 6.76 -22.61 -12.28
N SER A 234 6.09 -23.75 -12.13
CA SER A 234 5.82 -24.65 -13.25
C SER A 234 4.76 -24.08 -14.18
N LEU A 235 4.79 -24.48 -15.45
CA LEU A 235 3.79 -24.08 -16.42
C LEU A 235 2.37 -24.46 -15.96
N SER A 236 2.21 -25.64 -15.36
CA SER A 236 0.92 -26.09 -14.83
C SER A 236 0.40 -25.19 -13.71
N GLN A 237 1.25 -24.66 -12.82
CA GLN A 237 0.86 -23.70 -11.80
C GLN A 237 0.46 -22.34 -12.41
N MET A 238 1.17 -21.91 -13.47
CA MET A 238 0.80 -20.68 -14.19
C MET A 238 -0.57 -20.83 -14.88
N GLU A 239 -0.81 -21.98 -15.51
CA GLU A 239 -2.09 -22.30 -16.16
C GLU A 239 -3.22 -22.41 -15.12
N GLU A 240 -3.01 -23.09 -14.00
CA GLU A 240 -3.99 -23.18 -12.90
C GLU A 240 -4.35 -21.79 -12.37
N MET A 241 -3.35 -20.96 -12.09
CA MET A 241 -3.57 -19.58 -11.64
C MET A 241 -4.38 -18.80 -12.66
N LEU A 242 -4.03 -18.90 -13.94
CA LEU A 242 -4.71 -18.16 -15.01
C LEU A 242 -6.15 -18.63 -15.19
N GLU A 243 -6.43 -19.93 -15.12
CA GLU A 243 -7.80 -20.46 -15.21
C GLU A 243 -8.67 -19.99 -14.03
N LEU A 244 -8.13 -19.94 -12.80
CA LEU A 244 -8.83 -19.34 -11.65
C LEU A 244 -9.12 -17.84 -11.90
N MET A 245 -8.16 -17.11 -12.50
CA MET A 245 -8.33 -15.69 -12.81
C MET A 245 -9.40 -15.47 -13.91
N LYS A 246 -9.41 -16.27 -14.95
CA LYS A 246 -10.40 -16.19 -16.02
C LYS A 246 -11.80 -16.64 -15.58
N GLY A 247 -11.86 -17.63 -14.69
CA GLY A 247 -13.12 -18.25 -14.24
C GLY A 247 -13.87 -17.46 -13.15
N CYS A 248 -13.26 -16.45 -12.52
CA CYS A 248 -13.93 -15.65 -11.51
C CYS A 248 -14.95 -14.68 -12.13
N LYS A 249 -15.91 -14.22 -11.34
CA LYS A 249 -16.88 -13.18 -11.74
C LYS A 249 -16.33 -11.77 -11.57
N PHE A 250 -15.48 -11.58 -10.57
CA PHE A 250 -14.84 -10.32 -10.27
C PHE A 250 -13.54 -10.58 -9.50
N GLY A 251 -12.40 -10.47 -10.17
CA GLY A 251 -11.09 -10.64 -9.57
C GLY A 251 -10.53 -9.33 -9.03
N SER A 252 -9.77 -9.41 -7.94
CA SER A 252 -9.01 -8.28 -7.40
C SER A 252 -7.57 -8.70 -7.18
N ILE A 253 -6.62 -8.00 -7.82
CA ILE A 253 -5.19 -8.13 -7.50
C ILE A 253 -4.80 -7.04 -6.51
N TYR A 254 -4.13 -7.43 -5.47
CA TYR A 254 -3.53 -6.55 -4.47
C TYR A 254 -2.02 -6.67 -4.54
N VAL A 255 -1.35 -5.62 -5.06
CA VAL A 255 0.11 -5.59 -5.18
C VAL A 255 0.73 -4.88 -3.98
N GLY A 256 1.78 -5.45 -3.46
CA GLY A 256 2.53 -4.88 -2.34
C GLY A 256 3.90 -4.35 -2.72
N LEU A 257 4.67 -4.05 -1.69
CA LEU A 257 6.04 -3.57 -1.82
C LEU A 257 6.95 -4.58 -2.56
N GLY A 258 6.65 -5.88 -2.47
CA GLY A 258 7.41 -6.92 -3.17
C GLY A 258 7.52 -6.65 -4.66
N ILE A 259 6.40 -6.33 -5.33
CA ILE A 259 6.40 -6.00 -6.77
C ILE A 259 7.17 -4.68 -7.07
N ALA A 260 7.01 -3.68 -6.19
CA ALA A 260 7.61 -2.36 -6.40
C ALA A 260 9.11 -2.32 -6.09
N SER A 261 9.61 -3.23 -5.24
CA SER A 261 11.00 -3.25 -4.79
C SER A 261 11.86 -4.34 -5.44
N SER A 262 11.26 -5.32 -6.13
CA SER A 262 12.00 -6.32 -6.90
C SER A 262 12.62 -5.72 -8.16
N TYR A 263 13.54 -6.43 -8.81
CA TYR A 263 14.11 -6.01 -10.09
C TYR A 263 12.99 -5.77 -11.10
N GLY A 264 13.15 -4.82 -11.99
CA GLY A 264 12.09 -4.37 -12.89
C GLY A 264 11.21 -3.25 -12.31
N LYS A 265 11.04 -3.14 -10.98
CA LYS A 265 10.37 -2.02 -10.30
C LYS A 265 9.05 -1.59 -11.00
N HIS A 266 9.06 -0.44 -11.70
CA HIS A 266 7.88 0.08 -12.41
C HIS A 266 7.43 -0.82 -13.56
N ARG A 267 8.34 -1.58 -14.19
CA ARG A 267 7.99 -2.55 -15.25
C ARG A 267 7.18 -3.73 -14.72
N ASN A 268 7.44 -4.18 -13.48
CA ASN A 268 6.60 -5.19 -12.83
C ASN A 268 5.18 -4.65 -12.62
N ALA A 269 5.07 -3.41 -12.15
CA ALA A 269 3.79 -2.76 -11.95
C ALA A 269 3.03 -2.58 -13.27
N GLU A 270 3.69 -2.09 -14.31
CA GLU A 270 3.16 -1.96 -15.67
C GLU A 270 2.65 -3.30 -16.20
N ALA A 271 3.45 -4.38 -16.07
CA ALA A 271 3.06 -5.71 -16.51
C ALA A 271 1.83 -6.23 -15.74
N ALA A 272 1.75 -5.98 -14.42
CA ALA A 272 0.58 -6.34 -13.63
C ALA A 272 -0.68 -5.55 -14.04
N PHE A 273 -0.55 -4.26 -14.36
CA PHE A 273 -1.65 -3.45 -14.88
C PHE A 273 -2.12 -3.93 -16.27
N ASN A 274 -1.18 -4.28 -17.15
CA ASN A 274 -1.49 -4.83 -18.46
C ASN A 274 -2.16 -6.20 -18.33
N LEU A 275 -1.72 -7.07 -17.43
CA LEU A 275 -2.39 -8.34 -17.16
C LEU A 275 -3.85 -8.13 -16.74
N VAL A 276 -4.13 -7.16 -15.87
CA VAL A 276 -5.50 -6.83 -15.44
C VAL A 276 -6.31 -6.27 -16.61
N LYS A 277 -5.74 -5.43 -17.47
CA LYS A 277 -6.43 -4.93 -18.67
C LYS A 277 -6.84 -6.05 -19.60
N GLU A 278 -5.94 -6.97 -19.88
CA GLU A 278 -6.21 -8.13 -20.74
C GLU A 278 -7.23 -9.09 -20.11
N LEU A 279 -7.17 -9.33 -18.79
CA LEU A 279 -8.17 -10.14 -18.08
C LEU A 279 -9.59 -9.56 -18.18
N ASN A 280 -9.73 -8.25 -18.36
CA ASN A 280 -11.04 -7.61 -18.55
C ASN A 280 -11.68 -7.93 -19.92
N THR A 281 -10.98 -8.59 -20.82
CA THR A 281 -11.59 -9.19 -22.03
C THR A 281 -12.31 -10.51 -21.74
N HIS A 282 -12.03 -11.15 -20.60
CA HIS A 282 -12.62 -12.42 -20.19
C HIS A 282 -13.62 -12.25 -19.05
N THR A 283 -13.25 -11.49 -18.02
CA THR A 283 -14.05 -11.28 -16.82
C THR A 283 -13.80 -9.87 -16.26
N LYS A 284 -14.44 -9.51 -15.17
CA LYS A 284 -14.17 -8.22 -14.49
C LYS A 284 -13.00 -8.37 -13.55
N PHE A 285 -11.96 -7.56 -13.73
CA PHE A 285 -10.76 -7.61 -12.93
C PHE A 285 -10.28 -6.20 -12.54
N VAL A 286 -9.82 -6.04 -11.32
CA VAL A 286 -9.29 -4.77 -10.80
C VAL A 286 -7.97 -4.98 -10.08
N ILE A 287 -7.19 -3.91 -9.97
CA ILE A 287 -5.91 -3.92 -9.26
C ILE A 287 -5.77 -2.74 -8.32
N GLY A 288 -5.27 -2.99 -7.13
CA GLY A 288 -4.98 -1.99 -6.11
C GLY A 288 -3.63 -2.22 -5.45
N ALA A 289 -2.92 -1.15 -5.13
CA ALA A 289 -1.71 -1.22 -4.33
C ALA A 289 -2.06 -1.20 -2.84
N LEU A 290 -1.50 -2.15 -2.08
CA LEU A 290 -1.55 -2.17 -0.62
C LEU A 290 -0.35 -1.40 -0.08
N ARG A 291 -0.62 -0.17 0.37
CA ARG A 291 0.40 0.76 0.84
C ARG A 291 0.52 0.70 2.36
N GLY A 292 1.76 0.64 2.87
CA GLY A 292 2.03 0.48 4.30
C GLY A 292 1.56 1.64 5.17
N HIS A 293 1.64 2.88 4.67
CA HIS A 293 1.21 4.08 5.37
C HIS A 293 -0.10 4.65 4.82
N CYS A 294 -0.81 5.42 5.64
CA CYS A 294 -2.20 5.82 5.35
C CYS A 294 -2.32 6.75 4.15
N ASN A 295 -1.38 7.65 3.89
CA ASN A 295 -1.50 8.68 2.87
C ASN A 295 -0.39 8.71 1.80
N VAL A 296 0.27 7.57 1.54
CA VAL A 296 1.17 7.44 0.36
C VAL A 296 0.42 7.73 -0.95
N ALA A 297 -0.89 7.42 -0.99
CA ALA A 297 -1.71 7.69 -2.16
C ALA A 297 -1.91 9.18 -2.39
N GLY A 298 -2.14 9.96 -1.33
CA GLY A 298 -2.33 11.40 -1.40
C GLY A 298 -1.14 12.09 -2.04
N PHE A 299 0.08 11.83 -1.55
CA PHE A 299 1.28 12.41 -2.15
C PHE A 299 1.41 12.15 -3.66
N ASN A 300 1.04 10.96 -4.12
CA ASN A 300 1.13 10.63 -5.55
C ASN A 300 0.05 11.27 -6.42
N GLN A 301 -0.87 12.03 -5.83
CA GLN A 301 -2.00 12.68 -6.52
C GLN A 301 -1.96 14.20 -6.43
N ILE A 302 -1.18 14.75 -5.52
CA ILE A 302 -0.87 16.18 -5.41
C ILE A 302 0.28 16.53 -6.38
#